data_0a0d04db6d2c2e46041d54e137dd9959
#
_entry.id   0a0d04db6d2c2e46041d54e137dd9959
#
_cell.length_a   1.000
_cell.length_b   1.000
_cell.length_c   1.000
_cell.angle_alpha   90.00
_cell.angle_beta   90.00
_cell.angle_gamma   90.00
#
_symmetry.space_group_name_H-M   'P 1'
#
loop_
_entity.id
_entity.type
_entity.pdbx_description
1 polymer ?
#
loop_
_entity_poly.entity_id
_entity_poly.type
_entity_poly.pdbx_seq_one_letter_code
_entity_poly.pdbx_strand_id
1 'polypeptide(L)'
;MSALLSEIQALETELHHPGVRCSVARLHQLLHKDFHEVGRSGRAYDLPTIIGFLSEQKASPSVVADCFTLDQLGHDIALLTYRSAHQRPDGALENHTLRSSVWVRSGGLWQLRYHQGTPA
;
A
#
# COMPACT_ATOMS: atom_id res chain seq x y z
N MET A 1 4.57 17.53 -11.67
CA MET A 1 4.26 16.46 -10.71
C MET A 1 4.00 17.07 -9.35
N SER A 2 2.97 16.69 -8.66
CA SER A 2 2.66 17.28 -7.37
C SER A 2 3.56 16.73 -6.27
N ALA A 3 3.91 17.56 -5.30
CA ALA A 3 4.66 17.13 -4.13
C ALA A 3 3.86 16.09 -3.31
N LEU A 4 2.53 16.21 -3.32
CA LEU A 4 1.66 15.26 -2.62
C LEU A 4 1.73 13.87 -3.25
N LEU A 5 1.76 13.77 -4.58
CA LEU A 5 1.94 12.48 -5.25
C LEU A 5 3.23 11.81 -4.78
N SER A 6 4.34 12.55 -4.76
CA SER A 6 5.63 11.99 -4.33
C SER A 6 5.60 11.54 -2.88
N GLU A 7 4.96 12.31 -2.00
CA GLU A 7 4.83 11.97 -0.58
C GLU A 7 4.00 10.70 -0.38
N ILE A 8 2.81 10.64 -0.97
CA ILE A 8 1.90 9.49 -0.83
C ILE A 8 2.51 8.24 -1.49
N GLN A 9 3.14 8.40 -2.66
CA GLN A 9 3.82 7.29 -3.34
C GLN A 9 4.93 6.70 -2.47
N ALA A 10 5.70 7.54 -1.79
CA ALA A 10 6.77 7.08 -0.89
C ALA A 10 6.21 6.27 0.28
N LEU A 11 5.11 6.73 0.88
CA LEU A 11 4.45 6.02 1.98
C LEU A 11 3.88 4.68 1.51
N GLU A 12 3.24 4.65 0.35
CA GLU A 12 2.70 3.42 -0.24
C GLU A 12 3.81 2.41 -0.53
N THR A 13 4.91 2.87 -1.13
CA THR A 13 6.04 2.02 -1.49
C THR A 13 6.71 1.41 -0.26
N GLU A 14 6.73 2.12 0.84
CA GLU A 14 7.27 1.61 2.10
C GLU A 14 6.53 0.33 2.53
N LEU A 15 5.24 0.24 2.26
CA LEU A 15 4.42 -0.93 2.60
C LEU A 15 4.66 -2.13 1.67
N HIS A 16 5.33 -1.94 0.53
CA HIS A 16 5.65 -3.04 -0.38
C HIS A 16 6.74 -3.98 0.18
N HIS A 17 7.53 -3.49 1.14
CA HIS A 17 8.66 -4.25 1.69
C HIS A 17 8.64 -4.22 3.23
N PRO A 18 7.55 -4.66 3.85
CA PRO A 18 7.35 -4.47 5.29
C PRO A 18 8.31 -5.27 6.16
N GLY A 19 8.67 -6.49 5.74
CA GLY A 19 9.49 -7.39 6.57
C GLY A 19 10.86 -6.85 6.93
N VAL A 20 11.39 -5.89 6.16
CA VAL A 20 12.70 -5.31 6.39
C VAL A 20 12.61 -3.91 6.99
N ARG A 21 11.58 -3.15 6.65
CA ARG A 21 11.50 -1.71 6.93
C ARG A 21 10.40 -1.32 7.90
N CYS A 22 9.37 -2.14 8.06
CA CYS A 22 8.23 -1.80 8.89
C CYS A 22 8.22 -2.60 10.18
N SER A 23 8.39 -1.92 11.29
CA SER A 23 8.07 -2.46 12.61
C SER A 23 6.56 -2.34 12.85
N VAL A 24 6.05 -3.05 13.87
CA VAL A 24 4.63 -2.93 14.28
C VAL A 24 4.30 -1.47 14.59
N ALA A 25 5.20 -0.74 15.27
CA ALA A 25 4.99 0.67 15.57
C ALA A 25 4.88 1.51 14.29
N ARG A 26 5.74 1.25 13.29
CA ARG A 26 5.68 1.96 12.00
C ARG A 26 4.40 1.64 11.24
N LEU A 27 3.95 0.39 11.27
CA LEU A 27 2.70 0.00 10.64
C LEU A 27 1.50 0.74 11.24
N HIS A 28 1.47 0.91 12.58
CA HIS A 28 0.42 1.70 13.22
C HIS A 28 0.48 3.18 12.87
N GLN A 29 1.64 3.70 12.50
CA GLN A 29 1.76 5.07 12.00
C GLN A 29 1.25 5.21 10.56
N LEU A 30 1.50 4.20 9.72
CA LEU A 30 1.13 4.21 8.30
C LEU A 30 -0.33 3.84 8.07
N LEU A 31 -0.87 2.92 8.88
CA LEU A 31 -2.21 2.39 8.70
C LEU A 31 -3.19 3.04 9.66
N HIS A 32 -4.30 3.54 9.11
CA HIS A 32 -5.35 4.14 9.92
C HIS A 32 -5.97 3.09 10.84
N LYS A 33 -6.48 3.53 12.01
CA LYS A 33 -7.11 2.63 12.98
C LYS A 33 -8.28 1.82 12.40
N ASP A 34 -8.96 2.38 11.40
CA ASP A 34 -10.08 1.74 10.72
C ASP A 34 -9.68 1.16 9.35
N PHE A 35 -8.40 0.90 9.15
CA PHE A 35 -7.89 0.34 7.92
C PHE A 35 -8.49 -1.02 7.63
N HIS A 36 -8.84 -1.26 6.37
CA HIS A 36 -9.15 -2.59 5.86
C HIS A 36 -8.75 -2.67 4.40
N GLU A 37 -8.58 -3.89 3.91
CA GLU A 37 -8.21 -4.10 2.52
C GLU A 37 -8.91 -5.31 1.93
N VAL A 38 -9.00 -5.30 0.60
CA VAL A 38 -9.44 -6.48 -0.17
C VAL A 38 -8.28 -6.87 -1.07
N GLY A 39 -7.81 -8.10 -0.90
CA GLY A 39 -6.70 -8.65 -1.68
C GLY A 39 -7.13 -9.17 -3.04
N ARG A 40 -6.13 -9.63 -3.82
CA ARG A 40 -6.35 -10.15 -5.19
C ARG A 40 -7.34 -11.32 -5.24
N SER A 41 -7.46 -12.09 -4.16
CA SER A 41 -8.38 -13.22 -4.07
C SER A 41 -9.83 -12.80 -3.82
N GLY A 42 -10.08 -11.52 -3.54
CA GLY A 42 -11.37 -11.01 -3.11
C GLY A 42 -11.60 -11.13 -1.60
N ARG A 43 -10.60 -11.63 -0.86
CA ARG A 43 -10.71 -11.78 0.58
C ARG A 43 -10.47 -10.44 1.28
N ALA A 44 -11.31 -10.13 2.27
CA ALA A 44 -11.20 -8.92 3.07
C ALA A 44 -10.36 -9.17 4.32
N TYR A 45 -9.56 -8.18 4.71
CA TYR A 45 -8.69 -8.22 5.87
C TYR A 45 -8.85 -6.95 6.69
N ASP A 46 -8.83 -7.08 8.00
CA ASP A 46 -8.86 -5.94 8.93
C ASP A 46 -7.43 -5.55 9.36
N LEU A 47 -7.33 -4.46 10.13
CA LEU A 47 -6.05 -3.94 10.58
C LEU A 47 -5.23 -4.96 11.40
N PRO A 48 -5.78 -5.63 12.42
CA PRO A 48 -4.98 -6.58 13.21
C PRO A 48 -4.42 -7.72 12.34
N THR A 49 -5.21 -8.24 11.41
CA THR A 49 -4.78 -9.32 10.52
C THR A 49 -3.64 -8.87 9.63
N ILE A 50 -3.73 -7.67 9.06
CA ILE A 50 -2.69 -7.13 8.18
C ILE A 50 -1.41 -6.84 8.96
N ILE A 51 -1.51 -6.26 10.15
CA ILE A 51 -0.32 -6.00 10.96
C ILE A 51 0.38 -7.30 11.32
N GLY A 52 -0.36 -8.32 11.73
CA GLY A 52 0.21 -9.63 12.02
C GLY A 52 0.93 -10.23 10.82
N PHE A 53 0.29 -10.19 9.65
CA PHE A 53 0.88 -10.71 8.42
C PHE A 53 2.15 -9.95 8.03
N LEU A 54 2.10 -8.62 7.99
CA LEU A 54 3.23 -7.82 7.53
C LEU A 54 4.40 -7.84 8.50
N SER A 55 4.13 -7.84 9.81
CA SER A 55 5.19 -7.83 10.83
C SER A 55 5.95 -9.14 10.91
N GLU A 56 5.32 -10.25 10.50
CA GLU A 56 5.92 -11.58 10.51
C GLU A 56 6.59 -11.94 9.18
N GLN A 57 6.39 -11.14 8.14
CA GLN A 57 6.93 -11.41 6.82
C GLN A 57 8.44 -11.20 6.81
N LYS A 58 9.21 -12.29 6.75
CA LYS A 58 10.68 -12.25 6.79
C LYS A 58 11.29 -11.94 5.43
N ALA A 59 10.61 -12.32 4.36
CA ALA A 59 11.03 -12.06 3.00
C ALA A 59 9.78 -11.81 2.17
N SER A 60 9.83 -10.80 1.33
CA SER A 60 8.74 -10.51 0.40
C SER A 60 9.25 -10.61 -1.02
N PRO A 61 8.39 -10.99 -1.98
CA PRO A 61 8.75 -10.91 -3.39
C PRO A 61 9.16 -9.49 -3.74
N SER A 62 10.09 -9.34 -4.67
CA SER A 62 10.42 -8.03 -5.20
C SER A 62 9.20 -7.47 -5.93
N VAL A 63 8.79 -6.27 -5.56
CA VAL A 63 7.63 -5.61 -6.16
C VAL A 63 8.13 -4.50 -7.09
N VAL A 64 7.62 -4.50 -8.31
CA VAL A 64 7.80 -3.39 -9.24
C VAL A 64 6.46 -2.70 -9.42
N ALA A 65 6.47 -1.37 -9.49
CA ALA A 65 5.25 -0.59 -9.57
C ALA A 65 5.45 0.63 -10.47
N ASP A 66 4.41 0.97 -11.23
CA ASP A 66 4.43 2.13 -12.11
C ASP A 66 3.03 2.69 -12.31
N CYS A 67 2.92 3.71 -13.15
CA CYS A 67 1.65 4.35 -13.51
C CYS A 67 0.93 4.94 -12.29
N PHE A 68 1.67 5.52 -11.37
CA PHE A 68 1.09 6.16 -10.19
C PHE A 68 0.31 7.42 -10.59
N THR A 69 -0.94 7.48 -10.12
CA THR A 69 -1.83 8.62 -10.32
C THR A 69 -2.47 8.97 -9.00
N LEU A 70 -2.50 10.26 -8.66
CA LEU A 70 -3.13 10.75 -7.43
C LEU A 70 -4.28 11.68 -7.78
N ASP A 71 -5.45 11.38 -7.20
CA ASP A 71 -6.62 12.27 -7.25
C ASP A 71 -6.90 12.75 -5.82
N GLN A 72 -6.77 14.05 -5.60
CA GLN A 72 -7.11 14.62 -4.30
C GLN A 72 -8.62 14.85 -4.25
N LEU A 73 -9.31 14.00 -3.48
CA LEU A 73 -10.77 14.01 -3.42
C LEU A 73 -11.32 15.04 -2.43
N GLY A 74 -10.45 15.56 -1.57
CA GLY A 74 -10.77 16.57 -0.59
C GLY A 74 -9.47 17.06 0.05
N HIS A 75 -9.58 18.02 0.97
CA HIS A 75 -8.38 18.58 1.61
C HIS A 75 -7.55 17.50 2.30
N ASP A 76 -8.20 16.54 2.94
CA ASP A 76 -7.55 15.49 3.73
C ASP A 76 -7.80 14.09 3.20
N ILE A 77 -8.16 13.94 1.92
CA ILE A 77 -8.43 12.64 1.29
C ILE A 77 -7.79 12.59 -0.09
N ALA A 78 -7.04 11.53 -0.36
CA ALA A 78 -6.42 11.31 -1.66
C ALA A 78 -6.60 9.87 -2.10
N LEU A 79 -6.85 9.65 -3.39
CA LEU A 79 -6.92 8.35 -4.02
C LEU A 79 -5.66 8.15 -4.85
N LEU A 80 -4.88 7.12 -4.51
CA LEU A 80 -3.71 6.71 -5.27
C LEU A 80 -4.03 5.45 -6.04
N THR A 81 -3.77 5.46 -7.35
CA THR A 81 -3.90 4.26 -8.18
C THR A 81 -2.60 3.99 -8.90
N TYR A 82 -2.30 2.71 -9.12
CA TYR A 82 -1.08 2.31 -9.80
C TYR A 82 -1.15 0.84 -10.24
N ARG A 83 -0.13 0.40 -10.98
CA ARG A 83 0.06 -1.00 -11.34
C ARG A 83 1.23 -1.57 -10.56
N SER A 84 1.15 -2.85 -10.22
CA SER A 84 2.28 -3.55 -9.62
C SER A 84 2.39 -4.96 -10.20
N ALA A 85 3.57 -5.55 -9.99
CA ALA A 85 3.82 -6.96 -10.31
C ALA A 85 4.91 -7.46 -9.39
N HIS A 86 4.97 -8.77 -9.20
CA HIS A 86 6.09 -9.42 -8.53
C HIS A 86 7.16 -9.74 -9.55
N GLN A 87 8.40 -9.41 -9.24
CA GLN A 87 9.55 -9.76 -10.08
C GLN A 87 10.21 -11.02 -9.54
N ARG A 88 10.31 -12.04 -10.37
CA ARG A 88 10.99 -13.29 -10.04
C ARG A 88 12.50 -13.09 -10.10
N PRO A 89 13.29 -13.96 -9.45
CA PRO A 89 14.76 -13.87 -9.53
C PRO A 89 15.30 -13.91 -10.95
N ASP A 90 14.58 -14.56 -11.90
CA ASP A 90 14.96 -14.59 -13.30
C ASP A 90 14.58 -13.31 -14.08
N GLY A 91 13.98 -12.34 -13.41
CA GLY A 91 13.54 -11.09 -14.01
C GLY A 91 12.15 -11.08 -14.57
N ALA A 92 11.49 -12.25 -14.68
CA ALA A 92 10.13 -12.34 -15.20
C ALA A 92 9.14 -11.71 -14.22
N LEU A 93 8.09 -11.08 -14.75
CA LEU A 93 7.05 -10.47 -13.94
C LEU A 93 5.84 -11.41 -13.86
N GLU A 94 5.24 -11.47 -12.67
CA GLU A 94 4.03 -12.25 -12.40
C GLU A 94 3.12 -11.51 -11.43
N ASN A 95 1.91 -12.00 -11.25
CA ASN A 95 0.93 -11.42 -10.33
C ASN A 95 0.67 -9.94 -10.61
N HIS A 96 0.47 -9.61 -11.89
CA HIS A 96 0.09 -8.26 -12.28
C HIS A 96 -1.20 -7.85 -11.58
N THR A 97 -1.20 -6.65 -11.01
CA THR A 97 -2.25 -6.18 -10.14
C THR A 97 -2.53 -4.70 -10.41
N LEU A 98 -3.80 -4.34 -10.48
CA LEU A 98 -4.24 -2.95 -10.42
C LEU A 98 -4.54 -2.63 -8.95
N ARG A 99 -3.97 -1.55 -8.45
CA ARG A 99 -4.08 -1.20 -7.03
C ARG A 99 -4.70 0.16 -6.84
N SER A 100 -5.51 0.27 -5.79
CA SER A 100 -6.07 1.54 -5.35
C SER A 100 -5.96 1.66 -3.84
N SER A 101 -5.58 2.86 -3.39
CA SER A 101 -5.38 3.17 -1.97
C SER A 101 -6.04 4.50 -1.65
N VAL A 102 -6.82 4.50 -0.57
CA VAL A 102 -7.41 5.73 -0.04
C VAL A 102 -6.56 6.17 1.16
N TRP A 103 -5.91 7.32 1.01
CA TRP A 103 -5.10 7.93 2.05
C TRP A 103 -5.88 9.09 2.68
N VAL A 104 -5.87 9.17 4.00
CA VAL A 104 -6.53 10.25 4.74
C VAL A 104 -5.51 10.94 5.63
N ARG A 105 -5.67 12.25 5.81
CA ARG A 105 -4.79 13.03 6.68
C ARG A 105 -5.54 13.44 7.93
N SER A 106 -4.93 13.15 9.08
CA SER A 106 -5.46 13.51 10.38
C SER A 106 -4.30 13.94 11.27
N GLY A 107 -4.42 15.08 11.94
CA GLY A 107 -3.34 15.59 12.77
C GLY A 107 -2.04 15.86 12.00
N GLY A 108 -2.13 16.19 10.72
CA GLY A 108 -0.98 16.44 9.86
C GLY A 108 -0.29 15.19 9.32
N LEU A 109 -0.80 14.01 9.64
CA LEU A 109 -0.22 12.73 9.17
C LEU A 109 -1.15 12.05 8.19
N TRP A 110 -0.57 11.61 7.06
CA TRP A 110 -1.28 10.75 6.10
C TRP A 110 -1.24 9.31 6.57
N GLN A 111 -2.42 8.65 6.54
CA GLN A 111 -2.55 7.23 6.89
C GLN A 111 -3.39 6.53 5.84
N LEU A 112 -3.03 5.28 5.55
CA LEU A 112 -3.77 4.44 4.61
C LEU A 112 -5.07 3.97 5.27
N ARG A 113 -6.21 4.36 4.67
CA ARG A 113 -7.54 4.05 5.18
C ARG A 113 -8.13 2.80 4.55
N TYR A 114 -7.82 2.56 3.28
CA TYR A 114 -8.33 1.43 2.50
C TYR A 114 -7.38 1.11 1.36
N HIS A 115 -7.24 -0.18 1.05
CA HIS A 115 -6.46 -0.64 -0.08
C HIS A 115 -7.16 -1.80 -0.78
N GLN A 116 -7.08 -1.83 -2.11
CA GLN A 116 -7.60 -2.94 -2.90
C GLN A 116 -6.65 -3.29 -4.02
N GLY A 117 -6.41 -4.60 -4.19
CA GLY A 117 -5.68 -5.13 -5.32
C GLY A 117 -6.58 -6.02 -6.16
N THR A 118 -6.56 -5.81 -7.48
CA THR A 118 -7.36 -6.59 -8.44
C THR A 118 -6.42 -7.22 -9.46
N PRO A 119 -6.50 -8.55 -9.71
CA PRO A 119 -5.69 -9.17 -10.74
C PRO A 119 -5.89 -8.51 -12.10
N ALA A 120 -4.80 -8.31 -12.81
CA ALA A 120 -4.82 -7.63 -14.11
C ALA A 120 -4.22 -8.51 -15.20
#